data_ad83dc0352a7c11e072d83fa7bc9eb95
#
_entry.id   ad83dc0352a7c11e072d83fa7bc9eb95
#
_cell.length_a   1.000
_cell.length_b   1.000
_cell.length_c   1.000
_cell.angle_alpha   90.00
_cell.angle_beta   90.00
_cell.angle_gamma   90.00
#
_symmetry.space_group_name_H-M   'P 1'
#
loop_
_entity.id
_entity.type
_entity.pdbx_description
1 polymer ?
#
loop_
_entity_poly.entity_id
_entity_poly.type
_entity_poly.pdbx_seq_one_letter_code
_entity_poly.pdbx_strand_id
1 'polypeptide(L)'
;MIRSLLLPVILAIISLGSVSCGECVGAFGKEKVECNNGGTCNDGECDCLKGYSGVSCDSLDLCELNDVVCVFGACQDGLCECQSGYEGELCETESRMKFLGTYRVSTEGCDPLDTIAGREIEIKRDPFEASKITISDLFSYENFPVNGFFSLVEPSATPNSMNFNIFGQSPDDNSKTISGSGMLDLSDTNEVRILIDYTVINGNKEYTCSLNGRLL
;
A
#
# COMPACT_ATOMS: atom_id res chain seq x y z
N MET A 1 90.30 28.15 15.05
CA MET A 1 88.94 28.59 15.44
C MET A 1 87.92 27.61 14.74
N ILE A 2 87.52 26.64 15.48
CA ILE A 2 86.60 25.62 14.96
C ILE A 2 85.21 25.84 15.55
N ARG A 3 84.26 26.23 14.74
CA ARG A 3 82.90 26.43 15.15
C ARG A 3 82.08 25.20 14.74
N SER A 4 81.78 24.40 15.75
CA SER A 4 80.92 23.25 15.67
C SER A 4 79.49 23.70 15.37
N LEU A 5 78.92 23.23 14.26
CA LEU A 5 77.52 23.37 13.91
C LEU A 5 76.78 22.12 14.41
N LEU A 6 76.04 22.30 15.48
CA LEU A 6 75.07 21.34 15.94
C LEU A 6 73.83 21.38 15.03
N LEU A 7 73.58 20.30 14.29
CA LEU A 7 72.34 20.09 13.57
C LEU A 7 71.30 19.53 14.54
N PRO A 8 70.12 20.15 14.69
CA PRO A 8 69.04 19.52 15.42
C PRO A 8 68.36 18.46 14.54
N VAL A 9 68.44 17.21 14.97
CA VAL A 9 67.68 16.11 14.39
C VAL A 9 66.22 16.32 14.85
N ILE A 10 65.39 16.81 13.95
CA ILE A 10 63.94 16.85 14.15
C ILE A 10 63.44 15.44 13.93
N LEU A 11 63.15 14.77 15.01
CA LEU A 11 62.48 13.48 15.02
C LEU A 11 61.00 13.76 14.71
N ALA A 12 60.64 13.67 13.43
CA ALA A 12 59.27 13.67 13.02
C ALA A 12 58.66 12.33 13.47
N ILE A 13 57.96 12.35 14.58
CA ILE A 13 57.08 11.27 15.01
C ILE A 13 55.89 11.31 14.06
N ILE A 14 55.95 10.53 12.99
CA ILE A 14 54.82 10.18 12.19
C ILE A 14 53.97 9.26 13.05
N SER A 15 52.98 9.83 13.73
CA SER A 15 51.90 9.04 14.31
C SER A 15 51.14 8.43 13.15
N LEU A 16 51.57 7.23 12.73
CA LEU A 16 50.75 6.30 11.98
C LEU A 16 49.53 6.01 12.88
N GLY A 17 48.48 6.76 12.65
CA GLY A 17 47.16 6.36 13.13
C GLY A 17 46.89 4.99 12.51
N SER A 18 47.12 3.96 13.28
CA SER A 18 46.66 2.62 12.96
C SER A 18 45.14 2.72 12.81
N VAL A 19 44.68 2.75 11.55
CA VAL A 19 43.32 2.35 11.25
C VAL A 19 43.32 0.87 11.63
N SER A 20 42.93 0.62 12.86
CA SER A 20 42.66 -0.72 13.36
C SER A 20 41.41 -1.18 12.60
N CYS A 21 41.63 -1.88 11.48
CA CYS A 21 40.66 -2.91 11.05
C CYS A 21 40.78 -4.00 12.13
N GLY A 22 40.25 -3.73 13.31
CA GLY A 22 40.35 -4.63 14.44
C GLY A 22 39.31 -5.73 14.29
N GLU A 23 39.80 -6.95 14.16
CA GLU A 23 38.98 -8.13 14.44
C GLU A 23 38.29 -7.92 15.78
N CYS A 24 36.94 -7.98 15.77
CA CYS A 24 36.16 -7.85 16.99
C CYS A 24 36.30 -9.12 17.80
N VAL A 25 37.05 -9.04 18.88
CA VAL A 25 37.34 -10.21 19.77
C VAL A 25 36.57 -10.04 21.06
N GLY A 26 35.58 -10.91 21.27
CA GLY A 26 34.86 -10.97 22.56
C GLY A 26 35.72 -11.52 23.70
N ALA A 27 35.42 -11.11 24.91
CA ALA A 27 36.05 -11.64 26.10
C ALA A 27 35.82 -13.17 26.21
N PHE A 28 36.90 -13.92 26.33
CA PHE A 28 36.93 -15.35 26.60
C PHE A 28 36.08 -16.25 25.67
N GLY A 29 36.64 -16.61 24.51
CA GLY A 29 36.18 -17.77 23.72
C GLY A 29 35.03 -17.51 22.75
N LYS A 30 34.65 -16.27 22.53
CA LYS A 30 33.79 -15.89 21.41
C LYS A 30 34.59 -15.86 20.10
N GLU A 31 33.96 -16.29 19.02
CA GLU A 31 34.57 -16.24 17.69
C GLU A 31 34.97 -14.82 17.31
N LYS A 32 36.06 -14.71 16.57
CA LYS A 32 36.47 -13.44 15.97
C LYS A 32 35.47 -13.02 14.92
N VAL A 33 34.93 -11.85 15.05
CA VAL A 33 34.02 -11.25 14.06
C VAL A 33 34.70 -10.03 13.44
N GLU A 34 34.59 -9.86 12.14
CA GLU A 34 34.99 -8.63 11.45
C GLU A 34 33.76 -7.74 11.27
N CYS A 35 33.83 -6.52 11.78
CA CYS A 35 32.73 -5.56 11.62
C CYS A 35 32.85 -4.89 10.26
N ASN A 36 31.92 -5.23 9.37
CA ASN A 36 31.85 -4.70 8.01
C ASN A 36 31.13 -3.35 7.96
N ASN A 37 31.11 -2.75 6.77
CA ASN A 37 30.33 -1.54 6.45
C ASN A 37 30.52 -0.37 7.45
N GLY A 38 31.71 -0.25 8.01
CA GLY A 38 32.06 0.82 8.95
C GLY A 38 31.55 0.63 10.37
N GLY A 39 31.05 -0.54 10.69
CA GLY A 39 30.71 -0.90 12.07
C GLY A 39 31.92 -0.87 12.99
N THR A 40 31.72 -0.59 14.27
CA THR A 40 32.75 -0.54 15.29
C THR A 40 32.63 -1.69 16.25
N CYS A 41 33.78 -2.24 16.66
CA CYS A 41 33.79 -3.31 17.67
C CYS A 41 33.66 -2.76 19.07
N ASN A 42 32.71 -3.26 19.83
CA ASN A 42 32.48 -2.95 21.22
C ASN A 42 32.31 -4.24 22.03
N ASP A 43 33.27 -4.54 22.90
CA ASP A 43 33.28 -5.75 23.78
C ASP A 43 32.98 -7.08 23.06
N GLY A 44 33.43 -7.21 21.79
CA GLY A 44 33.27 -8.44 21.00
C GLY A 44 31.96 -8.54 20.24
N GLU A 45 31.20 -7.47 20.18
CA GLU A 45 30.01 -7.30 19.37
C GLU A 45 30.22 -6.12 18.41
N CYS A 46 29.64 -6.19 17.22
CA CYS A 46 29.73 -5.09 16.27
C CYS A 46 28.59 -4.10 16.46
N ASP A 47 28.94 -2.85 16.77
CA ASP A 47 28.01 -1.72 16.68
C ASP A 47 27.89 -1.29 15.23
N CYS A 48 26.78 -1.60 14.58
CA CYS A 48 26.57 -1.34 13.18
C CYS A 48 26.17 0.13 12.94
N LEU A 49 26.57 0.65 11.80
CA LEU A 49 26.04 1.93 11.32
C LEU A 49 24.58 1.74 10.91
N LYS A 50 23.84 2.87 10.92
CA LYS A 50 22.44 2.93 10.48
C LYS A 50 22.24 2.24 9.13
N GLY A 51 21.22 1.40 9.04
CA GLY A 51 20.90 0.62 7.86
C GLY A 51 21.71 -0.67 7.69
N TYR A 52 22.54 -1.01 8.68
CA TYR A 52 23.26 -2.28 8.70
C TYR A 52 22.95 -3.05 9.96
N SER A 53 22.89 -4.36 9.86
CA SER A 53 22.56 -5.27 10.96
C SER A 53 23.31 -6.60 10.82
N GLY A 54 23.11 -7.50 11.77
CA GLY A 54 23.77 -8.78 11.82
C GLY A 54 25.04 -8.77 12.66
N VAL A 55 25.59 -9.95 12.93
CA VAL A 55 26.76 -10.14 13.82
C VAL A 55 28.00 -9.38 13.32
N SER A 56 28.12 -9.24 12.01
CA SER A 56 29.24 -8.61 11.31
C SER A 56 28.83 -7.34 10.53
N CYS A 57 27.63 -6.79 10.75
CA CYS A 57 27.08 -5.63 10.05
C CYS A 57 27.06 -5.81 8.51
N ASP A 58 26.85 -7.02 8.04
CA ASP A 58 26.83 -7.37 6.63
C ASP A 58 25.42 -7.42 6.01
N SER A 59 24.40 -7.35 6.86
CA SER A 59 22.99 -7.32 6.46
C SER A 59 22.55 -5.89 6.23
N LEU A 60 22.16 -5.55 5.01
CA LEU A 60 21.68 -4.22 4.64
C LEU A 60 20.18 -4.12 4.88
N ASP A 61 19.74 -3.12 5.63
CA ASP A 61 18.33 -2.73 5.82
C ASP A 61 18.08 -1.38 5.13
N LEU A 62 17.48 -1.43 3.95
CA LEU A 62 17.17 -0.24 3.16
C LEU A 62 16.06 0.61 3.78
N CYS A 63 15.20 0.02 4.62
CA CYS A 63 14.15 0.74 5.31
C CYS A 63 14.73 1.66 6.39
N GLU A 64 15.64 1.14 7.19
CA GLU A 64 16.35 1.91 8.20
C GLU A 64 17.30 2.92 7.57
N LEU A 65 18.05 2.52 6.52
CA LEU A 65 19.01 3.38 5.85
C LEU A 65 18.36 4.64 5.27
N ASN A 66 17.18 4.50 4.65
CA ASN A 66 16.47 5.57 3.97
C ASN A 66 15.37 6.23 4.82
N ASP A 67 15.24 5.88 6.11
CA ASP A 67 14.20 6.37 7.01
C ASP A 67 12.77 6.16 6.46
N VAL A 68 12.52 5.02 5.79
CA VAL A 68 11.22 4.73 5.21
C VAL A 68 10.24 4.33 6.31
N VAL A 69 9.19 5.14 6.48
CA VAL A 69 8.11 4.88 7.45
C VAL A 69 6.80 4.74 6.70
N CYS A 70 6.29 3.52 6.64
CA CYS A 70 5.01 3.22 6.02
C CYS A 70 3.86 3.53 6.99
N VAL A 71 2.81 4.23 6.53
CA VAL A 71 1.68 4.63 7.37
C VAL A 71 0.76 3.43 7.65
N PHE A 72 0.29 2.76 6.60
CA PHE A 72 -0.54 1.56 6.67
C PHE A 72 0.07 0.43 5.84
N GLY A 73 1.26 0.00 6.24
CA GLY A 73 2.02 -1.04 5.55
C GLY A 73 3.25 -1.44 6.33
N ALA A 74 4.07 -2.27 5.72
CA ALA A 74 5.37 -2.66 6.21
C ALA A 74 6.43 -2.29 5.19
N CYS A 75 7.57 -1.80 5.66
CA CYS A 75 8.68 -1.57 4.76
C CYS A 75 9.40 -2.88 4.47
N GLN A 76 9.66 -3.15 3.19
CA GLN A 76 10.44 -4.27 2.70
C GLN A 76 11.39 -3.78 1.60
N ASP A 77 12.67 -4.03 1.76
CA ASP A 77 13.72 -3.63 0.81
C ASP A 77 13.68 -2.13 0.41
N GLY A 78 13.31 -1.26 1.38
CA GLY A 78 13.23 0.19 1.16
C GLY A 78 11.94 0.67 0.50
N LEU A 79 10.96 -0.20 0.28
CA LEU A 79 9.64 0.11 -0.29
C LEU A 79 8.54 -0.28 0.69
N CYS A 80 7.42 0.44 0.64
CA CYS A 80 6.26 0.09 1.45
C CYS A 80 5.37 -0.93 0.76
N GLU A 81 5.16 -2.07 1.42
CA GLU A 81 4.10 -3.03 1.10
C GLU A 81 2.84 -2.64 1.86
N CYS A 82 1.83 -2.16 1.12
CA CYS A 82 0.62 -1.66 1.73
C CYS A 82 -0.31 -2.77 2.23
N GLN A 83 -0.95 -2.51 3.35
CA GLN A 83 -2.08 -3.32 3.80
C GLN A 83 -3.24 -3.20 2.80
N SER A 84 -4.10 -4.23 2.78
CA SER A 84 -5.29 -4.24 1.93
C SER A 84 -6.14 -2.99 2.14
N GLY A 85 -6.49 -2.31 1.06
CA GLY A 85 -7.28 -1.09 1.06
C GLY A 85 -6.47 0.21 1.14
N TYR A 86 -5.14 0.12 1.12
CA TYR A 86 -4.28 1.29 1.10
C TYR A 86 -3.37 1.32 -0.12
N GLU A 87 -3.01 2.52 -0.54
CA GLU A 87 -2.13 2.81 -1.68
C GLU A 87 -1.32 4.08 -1.41
N GLY A 88 -0.44 4.44 -2.33
CA GLY A 88 0.52 5.53 -2.19
C GLY A 88 1.92 5.01 -1.89
N GLU A 89 2.92 5.88 -2.00
CA GLU A 89 4.32 5.52 -1.82
C GLU A 89 4.62 5.05 -0.38
N LEU A 90 3.94 5.66 0.59
CA LEU A 90 4.04 5.33 2.01
C LEU A 90 2.77 4.64 2.55
N CYS A 91 1.88 4.17 1.66
CA CYS A 91 0.59 3.57 2.01
C CYS A 91 -0.32 4.51 2.82
N GLU A 92 -0.28 5.79 2.52
CA GLU A 92 -0.97 6.85 3.25
C GLU A 92 -2.41 7.10 2.80
N THR A 93 -2.80 6.55 1.65
CA THR A 93 -4.09 6.81 1.02
C THR A 93 -4.98 5.57 1.02
N GLU A 94 -6.25 5.71 1.44
CA GLU A 94 -7.23 4.63 1.26
C GLU A 94 -7.58 4.47 -0.23
N SER A 95 -7.39 3.28 -0.80
CA SER A 95 -7.65 2.98 -2.23
C SER A 95 -9.08 3.26 -2.67
N ARG A 96 -10.04 3.15 -1.74
CA ARG A 96 -11.47 3.39 -1.99
C ARG A 96 -11.84 4.86 -2.15
N MET A 97 -10.99 5.81 -1.72
CA MET A 97 -11.29 7.25 -1.73
C MET A 97 -11.70 7.77 -3.11
N LYS A 98 -11.09 7.23 -4.15
CA LYS A 98 -11.35 7.64 -5.54
C LYS A 98 -12.76 7.32 -6.03
N PHE A 99 -13.44 6.33 -5.41
CA PHE A 99 -14.78 5.89 -5.80
C PHE A 99 -15.89 6.60 -5.05
N LEU A 100 -15.58 7.27 -3.93
CA LEU A 100 -16.60 7.85 -3.05
C LEU A 100 -17.31 9.04 -3.69
N GLY A 101 -18.62 9.09 -3.51
CA GLY A 101 -19.43 10.21 -3.96
C GLY A 101 -20.84 9.80 -4.35
N THR A 102 -21.59 10.80 -4.82
CA THR A 102 -22.92 10.60 -5.37
C THR A 102 -22.85 10.65 -6.90
N TYR A 103 -23.39 9.63 -7.52
CA TYR A 103 -23.38 9.49 -8.97
C TYR A 103 -24.81 9.53 -9.51
N ARG A 104 -25.03 10.34 -10.54
CA ARG A 104 -26.28 10.27 -11.32
C ARG A 104 -26.13 9.20 -12.38
N VAL A 105 -26.97 8.16 -12.32
CA VAL A 105 -26.81 6.94 -13.09
C VAL A 105 -27.93 6.69 -14.06
N SER A 106 -27.62 5.97 -15.13
CA SER A 106 -28.55 5.28 -16.03
C SER A 106 -28.21 3.79 -16.04
N THR A 107 -29.22 2.93 -16.13
CA THR A 107 -29.06 1.49 -16.22
C THR A 107 -29.53 0.97 -17.55
N GLU A 108 -28.83 -0.04 -18.09
CA GLU A 108 -29.14 -0.73 -19.32
C GLU A 108 -29.11 -2.26 -19.09
N GLY A 109 -29.91 -3.02 -19.82
CA GLY A 109 -29.89 -4.48 -19.83
C GLY A 109 -30.54 -5.17 -18.63
N CYS A 110 -30.98 -4.43 -17.63
CA CYS A 110 -31.80 -4.95 -16.55
C CYS A 110 -33.21 -5.35 -17.01
N ASP A 111 -34.02 -5.95 -16.13
CA ASP A 111 -35.43 -6.21 -16.39
C ASP A 111 -36.09 -4.95 -17.01
N PRO A 112 -36.94 -5.06 -18.05
CA PRO A 112 -37.56 -3.92 -18.73
C PRO A 112 -38.32 -2.93 -17.81
N LEU A 113 -38.53 -3.29 -16.56
CA LEU A 113 -39.10 -2.42 -15.54
C LEU A 113 -38.07 -1.51 -14.85
N ASP A 114 -36.76 -1.71 -15.08
CA ASP A 114 -35.68 -1.07 -14.31
C ASP A 114 -34.81 -0.08 -15.14
N THR A 115 -35.27 0.34 -16.30
CA THR A 115 -34.66 1.43 -17.06
C THR A 115 -34.95 2.78 -16.40
N ILE A 116 -34.26 3.07 -15.28
CA ILE A 116 -34.39 4.34 -14.60
C ILE A 116 -33.22 5.23 -15.01
N ALA A 117 -33.48 6.19 -15.85
CA ALA A 117 -32.55 7.27 -16.16
C ALA A 117 -32.62 8.36 -15.07
N GLY A 118 -31.46 8.82 -14.63
CA GLY A 118 -31.35 9.99 -13.73
C GLY A 118 -31.51 9.69 -12.24
N ARG A 119 -31.45 8.42 -11.83
CA ARG A 119 -31.35 8.03 -10.43
C ARG A 119 -29.98 8.41 -9.85
N GLU A 120 -29.91 8.59 -8.57
CA GLU A 120 -28.68 8.81 -7.83
C GLU A 120 -28.32 7.58 -7.00
N ILE A 121 -27.07 7.17 -7.07
CA ILE A 121 -26.47 6.20 -6.18
C ILE A 121 -25.39 6.89 -5.36
N GLU A 122 -25.17 6.41 -4.14
CA GLU A 122 -24.13 6.93 -3.28
C GLU A 122 -23.13 5.82 -2.97
N ILE A 123 -21.85 6.13 -3.17
CA ILE A 123 -20.75 5.24 -2.81
C ILE A 123 -20.08 5.79 -1.56
N LYS A 124 -20.09 4.99 -0.49
CA LYS A 124 -19.55 5.34 0.84
C LYS A 124 -18.45 4.38 1.27
N ARG A 125 -17.70 4.82 2.27
CA ARG A 125 -16.78 3.96 2.99
C ARG A 125 -17.55 2.89 3.76
N ASP A 126 -17.06 1.65 3.71
CA ASP A 126 -17.41 0.66 4.71
C ASP A 126 -16.88 1.13 6.08
N PRO A 127 -17.68 1.06 7.15
CA PRO A 127 -17.28 1.56 8.46
C PRO A 127 -16.22 0.68 9.16
N PHE A 128 -16.03 -0.54 8.71
CA PHE A 128 -15.19 -1.54 9.38
C PHE A 128 -13.91 -1.88 8.62
N GLU A 129 -13.96 -1.87 7.29
CA GLU A 129 -12.85 -2.34 6.45
C GLU A 129 -12.44 -1.27 5.42
N ALA A 130 -11.17 -0.86 5.46
CA ALA A 130 -10.62 0.15 4.53
C ALA A 130 -10.61 -0.31 3.07
N SER A 131 -10.61 -1.62 2.84
CA SER A 131 -10.67 -2.24 1.50
C SER A 131 -12.06 -2.31 0.90
N LYS A 132 -13.12 -1.90 1.64
CA LYS A 132 -14.50 -2.03 1.22
C LYS A 132 -15.19 -0.68 1.01
N ILE A 133 -16.12 -0.67 0.06
CA ILE A 133 -17.09 0.40 -0.17
C ILE A 133 -18.52 -0.15 -0.04
N THR A 134 -19.46 0.73 0.26
CA THR A 134 -20.88 0.45 0.19
C THR A 134 -21.49 1.25 -0.94
N ILE A 135 -22.33 0.62 -1.75
CA ILE A 135 -23.05 1.27 -2.86
C ILE A 135 -24.52 1.23 -2.50
N SER A 136 -25.13 2.40 -2.34
CA SER A 136 -26.58 2.49 -2.11
C SER A 136 -27.33 2.32 -3.41
N ASP A 137 -28.51 1.72 -3.35
CA ASP A 137 -29.47 1.65 -4.46
C ASP A 137 -28.89 1.12 -5.79
N LEU A 138 -27.91 0.21 -5.74
CA LEU A 138 -27.35 -0.39 -6.96
C LEU A 138 -28.44 -1.07 -7.77
N PHE A 139 -29.43 -1.65 -7.09
CA PHE A 139 -30.58 -2.33 -7.69
C PHE A 139 -31.87 -1.83 -7.02
N SER A 140 -32.55 -0.87 -7.65
CA SER A 140 -33.85 -0.40 -7.12
C SER A 140 -34.99 -1.23 -7.69
N TYR A 141 -35.35 -2.25 -6.96
CA TYR A 141 -36.71 -2.76 -7.03
C TYR A 141 -37.57 -1.95 -6.08
N GLU A 142 -38.79 -1.60 -6.48
CA GLU A 142 -39.71 -0.65 -5.82
C GLU A 142 -40.01 -0.90 -4.33
N ASN A 143 -39.47 -1.91 -3.69
CA ASN A 143 -39.72 -2.24 -2.29
C ASN A 143 -38.51 -2.78 -1.52
N PHE A 144 -37.30 -2.67 -2.05
CA PHE A 144 -36.11 -3.14 -1.34
C PHE A 144 -35.14 -1.98 -1.15
N PRO A 145 -35.12 -1.35 0.02
CA PRO A 145 -33.97 -0.54 0.39
C PRO A 145 -32.79 -1.51 0.49
N VAL A 146 -32.01 -1.57 -0.57
CA VAL A 146 -30.74 -2.27 -0.57
C VAL A 146 -29.81 -1.46 0.30
N ASN A 147 -29.79 -1.76 1.58
CA ASN A 147 -28.85 -1.18 2.52
C ASN A 147 -27.46 -1.70 2.21
N GLY A 148 -26.83 -1.06 1.23
CA GLY A 148 -25.40 -1.16 0.96
C GLY A 148 -24.90 -2.53 0.47
N PHE A 149 -24.40 -2.56 -0.77
CA PHE A 149 -23.54 -3.65 -1.22
C PHE A 149 -22.11 -3.40 -0.78
N PHE A 150 -21.46 -4.44 -0.30
CA PHE A 150 -20.04 -4.40 -0.01
C PHE A 150 -19.27 -4.86 -1.23
N SER A 151 -18.50 -4.01 -1.84
CA SER A 151 -17.53 -4.42 -2.82
C SER A 151 -16.13 -4.33 -2.23
N LEU A 152 -15.36 -5.38 -2.39
CA LEU A 152 -13.93 -5.31 -2.16
C LEU A 152 -13.32 -4.50 -3.32
N VAL A 153 -12.71 -3.38 -2.99
CA VAL A 153 -11.72 -2.81 -3.87
C VAL A 153 -10.57 -3.80 -3.81
N GLU A 154 -10.38 -4.60 -4.85
CA GLU A 154 -9.19 -5.42 -4.88
C GLU A 154 -7.98 -4.50 -4.74
N PRO A 155 -7.08 -4.80 -3.80
CA PRO A 155 -5.73 -4.32 -3.91
C PRO A 155 -5.17 -5.00 -5.15
N SER A 156 -5.41 -4.42 -6.30
CA SER A 156 -4.78 -4.91 -7.50
C SER A 156 -3.28 -4.80 -7.27
N ALA A 157 -2.53 -5.78 -7.74
CA ALA A 157 -1.08 -5.75 -7.74
C ALA A 157 -0.50 -4.53 -8.49
N THR A 158 -1.36 -3.68 -9.06
CA THR A 158 -1.03 -2.40 -9.65
C THR A 158 -1.51 -1.29 -8.73
N PRO A 159 -0.60 -0.51 -8.14
CA PRO A 159 -0.94 0.74 -7.45
C PRO A 159 -1.85 1.58 -8.36
N ASN A 160 -2.86 2.23 -7.77
CA ASN A 160 -3.82 3.08 -8.46
C ASN A 160 -4.84 2.35 -9.37
N SER A 161 -5.22 1.10 -9.06
CA SER A 161 -6.33 0.45 -9.77
C SER A 161 -7.59 1.30 -9.71
N MET A 162 -8.22 1.48 -10.87
CA MET A 162 -9.50 2.16 -11.01
C MET A 162 -10.69 1.18 -10.98
N ASN A 163 -10.44 -0.09 -10.66
CA ASN A 163 -11.44 -1.15 -10.69
C ASN A 163 -11.79 -1.62 -9.28
N PHE A 164 -12.99 -2.16 -9.14
CA PHE A 164 -13.43 -2.89 -7.96
C PHE A 164 -14.30 -4.08 -8.37
N ASN A 165 -14.39 -5.08 -7.49
CA ASN A 165 -15.24 -6.25 -7.68
C ASN A 165 -16.40 -6.26 -6.70
N ILE A 166 -17.54 -6.74 -7.16
CA ILE A 166 -18.71 -7.02 -6.35
C ILE A 166 -18.81 -8.54 -6.24
N PHE A 167 -18.38 -9.08 -5.10
CA PHE A 167 -18.49 -10.52 -4.85
C PHE A 167 -19.94 -10.91 -4.61
N GLY A 168 -20.29 -12.16 -4.98
CA GLY A 168 -21.64 -12.66 -4.82
C GLY A 168 -22.19 -12.46 -3.42
N GLN A 169 -23.20 -11.62 -3.28
CA GLN A 169 -23.80 -11.23 -2.01
C GLN A 169 -25.31 -11.05 -2.14
N SER A 170 -26.01 -11.35 -1.07
CA SER A 170 -27.45 -11.16 -0.96
C SER A 170 -27.76 -9.95 -0.10
N PRO A 171 -28.39 -8.91 -0.66
CA PRO A 171 -28.72 -7.69 0.08
C PRO A 171 -29.91 -7.87 1.02
N ASP A 172 -30.72 -8.85 0.73
CA ASP A 172 -31.91 -9.23 1.48
C ASP A 172 -31.79 -10.68 1.97
N ASP A 173 -32.83 -11.28 2.39
CA ASP A 173 -32.95 -12.61 2.99
C ASP A 173 -32.54 -13.83 2.11
N ASN A 174 -31.53 -13.69 1.26
CA ASN A 174 -31.03 -14.69 0.33
C ASN A 174 -31.94 -15.01 -0.89
N SER A 175 -32.90 -14.16 -1.20
CA SER A 175 -33.75 -14.35 -2.38
C SER A 175 -33.03 -14.01 -3.68
N LYS A 176 -32.06 -13.09 -3.62
CA LYS A 176 -31.29 -12.62 -4.77
C LYS A 176 -29.82 -12.58 -4.47
N THR A 177 -29.01 -12.87 -5.47
CA THR A 177 -27.55 -12.73 -5.38
C THR A 177 -27.09 -11.74 -6.43
N ILE A 178 -26.22 -10.81 -6.05
CA ILE A 178 -25.63 -9.80 -6.93
C ILE A 178 -24.13 -10.01 -6.95
N SER A 179 -23.56 -9.99 -8.15
CA SER A 179 -22.12 -10.05 -8.38
C SER A 179 -21.75 -9.21 -9.60
N GLY A 180 -20.52 -8.75 -9.68
CA GLY A 180 -20.10 -7.94 -10.81
C GLY A 180 -18.77 -7.24 -10.57
N SER A 181 -18.56 -6.19 -11.35
CA SER A 181 -17.37 -5.33 -11.21
C SER A 181 -17.70 -3.89 -11.59
N GLY A 182 -16.91 -2.97 -11.11
CA GLY A 182 -17.00 -1.57 -11.49
C GLY A 182 -15.65 -0.95 -11.76
N MET A 183 -15.66 0.14 -12.50
CA MET A 183 -14.46 0.91 -12.80
C MET A 183 -14.77 2.41 -12.86
N LEU A 184 -13.77 3.22 -12.54
CA LEU A 184 -13.79 4.64 -12.86
C LEU A 184 -13.27 4.86 -14.28
N ASP A 185 -14.01 5.63 -15.06
CA ASP A 185 -13.58 6.14 -16.35
C ASP A 185 -13.20 7.63 -16.19
N LEU A 186 -11.91 7.90 -16.37
CA LEU A 186 -11.29 9.21 -16.28
C LEU A 186 -10.83 9.70 -17.67
N SER A 187 -11.35 9.12 -18.73
CA SER A 187 -10.98 9.50 -20.12
C SER A 187 -11.38 10.94 -20.47
N ASP A 188 -12.46 11.46 -19.86
CA ASP A 188 -12.81 12.86 -19.91
C ASP A 188 -12.27 13.59 -18.69
N THR A 189 -11.38 14.56 -18.91
CA THR A 189 -10.75 15.34 -17.81
C THR A 189 -11.73 16.22 -17.02
N ASN A 190 -12.93 16.45 -17.57
CA ASN A 190 -13.95 17.30 -16.94
C ASN A 190 -15.05 16.50 -16.25
N GLU A 191 -15.06 15.18 -16.40
CA GLU A 191 -16.14 14.34 -15.89
C GLU A 191 -15.63 13.00 -15.38
N VAL A 192 -15.83 12.75 -14.11
CA VAL A 192 -15.56 11.43 -13.50
C VAL A 192 -16.79 10.56 -13.71
N ARG A 193 -16.61 9.43 -14.38
CA ARG A 193 -17.67 8.44 -14.59
C ARG A 193 -17.37 7.15 -13.85
N ILE A 194 -18.43 6.45 -13.47
CA ILE A 194 -18.38 5.10 -12.94
C ILE A 194 -19.16 4.18 -13.86
N LEU A 195 -18.55 3.06 -14.22
CA LEU A 195 -19.18 2.00 -15.00
C LEU A 195 -19.27 0.77 -14.10
N ILE A 196 -20.45 0.19 -13.95
CA ILE A 196 -20.67 -1.01 -13.12
C ILE A 196 -21.44 -2.03 -13.95
N ASP A 197 -20.82 -3.17 -14.20
CA ASP A 197 -21.47 -4.33 -14.82
C ASP A 197 -21.75 -5.36 -13.74
N TYR A 198 -23.00 -5.77 -13.62
CA TYR A 198 -23.41 -6.69 -12.56
C TYR A 198 -24.49 -7.64 -13.02
N THR A 199 -24.52 -8.80 -12.39
CA THR A 199 -25.51 -9.84 -12.60
C THR A 199 -26.36 -10.00 -11.35
N VAL A 200 -27.65 -10.06 -11.54
CA VAL A 200 -28.63 -10.35 -10.49
C VAL A 200 -29.27 -11.71 -10.75
N ILE A 201 -29.11 -12.63 -9.81
CA ILE A 201 -29.79 -13.93 -9.82
C ILE A 201 -30.96 -13.85 -8.85
N ASN A 202 -32.17 -14.05 -9.37
CA ASN A 202 -33.41 -14.08 -8.59
C ASN A 202 -34.14 -15.41 -8.85
N GLY A 203 -33.98 -16.35 -7.93
CA GLY A 203 -34.44 -17.73 -8.12
C GLY A 203 -33.80 -18.38 -9.36
N ASN A 204 -34.61 -18.68 -10.36
CA ASN A 204 -34.15 -19.31 -11.62
C ASN A 204 -33.91 -18.25 -12.74
N LYS A 205 -34.01 -16.99 -12.46
CA LYS A 205 -33.83 -15.92 -13.42
C LYS A 205 -32.51 -15.19 -13.19
N GLU A 206 -31.83 -14.91 -14.27
CA GLU A 206 -30.58 -14.18 -14.29
C GLU A 206 -30.75 -12.94 -15.17
N TYR A 207 -30.29 -11.80 -14.64
CA TYR A 207 -30.32 -10.51 -15.31
C TYR A 207 -28.92 -9.91 -15.33
N THR A 208 -28.46 -9.50 -16.50
CA THR A 208 -27.20 -8.76 -16.65
C THR A 208 -27.50 -7.29 -16.83
N CYS A 209 -26.93 -6.49 -15.98
CA CYS A 209 -27.17 -5.05 -15.91
C CYS A 209 -25.87 -4.29 -16.10
N SER A 210 -25.92 -3.20 -16.84
CA SER A 210 -24.83 -2.22 -16.94
C SER A 210 -25.32 -0.88 -16.43
N LEU A 211 -24.53 -0.26 -15.55
CA LEU A 211 -24.78 1.04 -14.97
C LEU A 211 -23.69 2.01 -15.43
N ASN A 212 -24.11 3.15 -15.94
CA ASN A 212 -23.22 4.27 -16.27
C ASN A 212 -23.59 5.47 -15.41
N GLY A 213 -22.68 5.95 -14.62
CA GLY A 213 -22.89 7.04 -13.69
C GLY A 213 -21.90 8.18 -13.86
N ARG A 214 -22.36 9.40 -13.64
CA ARG A 214 -21.54 10.61 -13.58
C ARG A 214 -21.50 11.15 -12.16
N LEU A 215 -20.32 11.46 -11.66
CA LEU A 215 -20.11 12.09 -10.34
C LEU A 215 -20.78 13.49 -10.33
N LEU A 216 -21.49 13.80 -9.25
CA LEU A 216 -22.21 15.07 -9.07
C LEU A 216 -21.34 16.11 -8.35
#